data_1eeec3e76e286cda67f5998192fd622e
#
_entry.id   1eeec3e76e286cda67f5998192fd622e
#
_cell.length_a   1.000
_cell.length_b   1.000
_cell.length_c   1.000
_cell.angle_alpha   90.00
_cell.angle_beta   90.00
_cell.angle_gamma   90.00
#
_symmetry.space_group_name_H-M   'P 1'
#
loop_
_entity.id
_entity.type
_entity.pdbx_description
1 polymer ?
#
loop_
_entity_poly.entity_id
_entity_poly.type
_entity_poly.pdbx_seq_one_letter_code
_entity_poly.pdbx_strand_id
1 'polypeptide(L)'
;MSTQEQVIRLMPDLFTPFTLKSVSVRNRIAMSPMTMYRSIDGKMSDFHLMLMGSRAAGGIGLVFPEQIAILPDGRTSTRCAGLWDDAQIESMSRVVQLIKDMGAVPAIQLGHTGRRGSEKKPWHGKTQLPPDDPDGWQVRGPSPFPHGRRYTLPVQQLSIPEIKEIHRAYASAARRAFQCG
;
A
#
# COMPACT_ATOMS: atom_id res chain seq x y z
N MET A 1 42.58 20.55 6.39
CA MET A 1 41.70 19.36 6.27
C MET A 1 42.45 18.29 5.49
N SER A 2 42.61 17.09 6.04
CA SER A 2 43.31 16.00 5.37
C SER A 2 42.49 15.47 4.20
N THR A 3 43.16 14.85 3.23
CA THR A 3 42.50 14.24 2.05
C THR A 3 41.47 13.17 2.49
N GLN A 4 41.66 12.55 3.63
CA GLN A 4 40.75 11.57 4.23
C GLN A 4 39.48 12.21 4.79
N GLU A 5 39.54 13.39 5.39
CA GLU A 5 38.36 14.17 5.84
C GLU A 5 37.53 14.69 4.67
N GLN A 6 38.16 15.03 3.53
CA GLN A 6 37.46 15.41 2.30
C GLN A 6 36.76 14.23 1.64
N VAL A 7 37.33 13.02 1.64
CA VAL A 7 36.69 11.79 1.11
C VAL A 7 35.51 11.37 1.97
N ILE A 8 35.60 11.43 3.30
CA ILE A 8 34.48 11.13 4.21
C ILE A 8 33.30 12.10 3.99
N ARG A 9 33.56 13.36 3.63
CA ARG A 9 32.55 14.37 3.35
C ARG A 9 31.81 14.16 2.01
N LEU A 10 32.32 13.33 1.10
CA LEU A 10 31.76 13.02 -0.21
C LEU A 10 30.95 11.72 -0.24
N MET A 11 30.99 10.90 0.81
CA MET A 11 30.19 9.68 0.88
C MET A 11 28.79 10.01 1.39
N PRO A 12 27.73 9.63 0.64
CA PRO A 12 26.37 9.83 1.09
C PRO A 12 26.08 8.98 2.34
N ASP A 13 25.57 9.62 3.39
CA ASP A 13 25.09 8.97 4.61
C ASP A 13 23.56 8.79 4.59
N LEU A 14 23.00 8.26 5.68
CA LEU A 14 21.57 8.00 5.84
C LEU A 14 20.72 9.29 5.72
N PHE A 15 21.27 10.44 6.12
CA PHE A 15 20.59 11.72 6.16
C PHE A 15 20.84 12.58 4.90
N THR A 16 21.74 12.14 4.02
CA THR A 16 21.99 12.82 2.74
C THR A 16 20.75 12.74 1.85
N PRO A 17 20.27 13.85 1.29
CA PRO A 17 19.16 13.84 0.34
C PRO A 17 19.41 12.88 -0.84
N PHE A 18 18.33 12.32 -1.36
CA PHE A 18 18.39 11.40 -2.49
C PHE A 18 17.38 11.84 -3.55
N THR A 19 17.82 11.88 -4.80
CA THR A 19 16.96 12.25 -5.94
C THR A 19 16.82 11.06 -6.89
N LEU A 20 15.58 10.69 -7.18
CA LEU A 20 15.22 9.71 -8.19
C LEU A 20 14.34 10.38 -9.25
N LYS A 21 14.88 10.54 -10.47
CA LYS A 21 14.26 11.33 -11.54
C LYS A 21 13.93 12.75 -11.03
N SER A 22 12.65 13.15 -11.05
CA SER A 22 12.18 14.46 -10.60
C SER A 22 11.82 14.51 -9.10
N VAL A 23 11.94 13.39 -8.39
CA VAL A 23 11.54 13.31 -6.97
C VAL A 23 12.77 13.37 -6.08
N SER A 24 12.84 14.39 -5.21
CA SER A 24 13.88 14.52 -4.19
C SER A 24 13.31 14.23 -2.81
N VAL A 25 13.95 13.32 -2.09
CA VAL A 25 13.63 12.98 -0.70
C VAL A 25 14.71 13.54 0.23
N ARG A 26 14.28 14.07 1.37
CA ARG A 26 15.19 14.78 2.31
C ARG A 26 16.27 13.91 2.95
N ASN A 27 16.10 12.58 2.93
CA ASN A 27 17.07 11.60 3.43
C ASN A 27 16.77 10.21 2.85
N ARG A 28 17.56 9.22 3.21
CA ARG A 28 17.49 7.85 2.69
C ARG A 28 16.65 6.90 3.56
N ILE A 29 15.81 7.45 4.42
CA ILE A 29 14.93 6.67 5.31
C ILE A 29 13.55 6.60 4.69
N ALA A 30 13.05 5.38 4.49
CA ALA A 30 11.72 5.12 3.96
C ALA A 30 10.89 4.27 4.93
N MET A 31 9.63 4.63 5.13
CA MET A 31 8.65 3.76 5.79
C MET A 31 8.08 2.80 4.75
N SER A 32 8.28 1.50 4.95
CA SER A 32 7.73 0.46 4.07
C SER A 32 6.21 0.30 4.23
N PRO A 33 5.50 -0.17 3.19
CA PRO A 33 4.06 -0.42 3.29
C PRO A 33 3.73 -1.54 4.28
N MET A 34 2.79 -1.27 5.19
CA MET A 34 2.33 -2.23 6.20
C MET A 34 0.82 -2.13 6.37
N THR A 35 0.11 -3.26 6.26
CA THR A 35 -1.36 -3.30 6.38
C THR A 35 -1.81 -2.95 7.80
N MET A 36 -2.66 -1.93 7.91
CA MET A 36 -3.13 -1.37 9.18
C MET A 36 -4.46 -1.97 9.66
N TYR A 37 -5.26 -2.55 8.77
CA TYR A 37 -6.59 -3.09 9.07
C TYR A 37 -7.53 -2.05 9.70
N ARG A 38 -7.43 -0.78 9.31
CA ARG A 38 -8.17 0.36 9.89
C ARG A 38 -9.04 1.11 8.88
N SER A 39 -9.07 0.66 7.63
CA SER A 39 -9.92 1.23 6.58
C SER A 39 -11.36 0.74 6.68
N ILE A 40 -12.29 1.51 6.15
CA ILE A 40 -13.70 1.16 5.96
C ILE A 40 -14.00 1.41 4.48
N ASP A 41 -14.48 0.39 3.77
CA ASP A 41 -14.77 0.45 2.32
C ASP A 41 -13.61 1.03 1.49
N GLY A 42 -12.39 0.63 1.84
CA GLY A 42 -11.16 1.11 1.21
C GLY A 42 -10.73 2.52 1.61
N LYS A 43 -11.55 3.28 2.31
CA LYS A 43 -11.24 4.65 2.74
C LYS A 43 -10.28 4.64 3.92
N MET A 44 -9.26 5.48 3.85
CA MET A 44 -8.35 5.71 4.97
C MET A 44 -9.05 6.45 6.11
N SER A 45 -8.72 6.07 7.34
CA SER A 45 -9.27 6.65 8.56
C SER A 45 -8.26 7.63 9.21
N ASP A 46 -8.69 8.31 10.28
CA ASP A 46 -7.80 9.18 11.06
C ASP A 46 -6.62 8.44 11.70
N PHE A 47 -6.72 7.10 11.85
CA PHE A 47 -5.58 6.28 12.23
C PHE A 47 -4.42 6.39 11.22
N HIS A 48 -4.73 6.43 9.92
CA HIS A 48 -3.73 6.61 8.87
C HIS A 48 -3.12 8.01 8.92
N LEU A 49 -3.93 9.06 9.18
CA LEU A 49 -3.44 10.42 9.38
C LEU A 49 -2.44 10.47 10.55
N MET A 50 -2.85 9.95 11.70
CA MET A 50 -2.00 9.90 12.90
C MET A 50 -0.68 9.17 12.63
N LEU A 51 -0.76 7.97 12.06
CA LEU A 51 0.42 7.11 11.88
C LEU A 51 1.37 7.68 10.82
N MET A 52 0.87 8.05 9.65
CA MET A 52 1.70 8.58 8.55
C MET A 52 2.24 9.96 8.89
N GLY A 53 1.40 10.84 9.46
CA GLY A 53 1.80 12.18 9.88
C GLY A 53 2.87 12.15 10.96
N SER A 54 2.74 11.31 11.98
CA SER A 54 3.75 11.18 13.04
C SER A 54 5.10 10.67 12.50
N ARG A 55 5.11 9.78 11.51
CA ARG A 55 6.35 9.28 10.89
C ARG A 55 7.00 10.36 10.03
N ALA A 56 6.20 11.06 9.22
CA ALA A 56 6.67 12.19 8.43
C ALA A 56 7.25 13.30 9.31
N ALA A 57 6.52 13.71 10.37
CA ALA A 57 7.00 14.70 11.35
C ALA A 57 8.28 14.24 12.08
N GLY A 58 8.42 12.92 12.32
CA GLY A 58 9.63 12.32 12.91
C GLY A 58 10.86 12.30 11.99
N GLY A 59 10.76 12.82 10.76
CA GLY A 59 11.92 13.02 9.88
C GLY A 59 12.11 11.99 8.78
N ILE A 60 11.21 11.00 8.59
CA ILE A 60 11.28 10.04 7.48
C ILE A 60 11.15 10.77 6.13
N GLY A 61 12.02 10.47 5.17
CA GLY A 61 12.04 11.11 3.85
C GLY A 61 10.95 10.60 2.91
N LEU A 62 10.65 9.30 2.91
CA LEU A 62 9.68 8.67 2.04
C LEU A 62 8.68 7.83 2.84
N VAL A 63 7.38 8.03 2.63
CA VAL A 63 6.33 7.34 3.39
C VAL A 63 5.42 6.55 2.46
N PHE A 64 5.43 5.22 2.59
CA PHE A 64 4.42 4.36 2.02
C PHE A 64 3.37 4.07 3.11
N PRO A 65 2.07 4.22 2.81
CA PRO A 65 1.02 3.70 3.67
C PRO A 65 1.03 2.15 3.68
N GLU A 66 -0.14 1.54 3.67
CA GLU A 66 -0.26 0.11 3.41
C GLU A 66 -0.32 -0.19 1.91
N GLN A 67 -0.38 -1.48 1.52
CA GLN A 67 -0.75 -1.85 0.16
C GLN A 67 -2.16 -1.37 -0.14
N ILE A 68 -2.32 -0.62 -1.21
CA ILE A 68 -3.59 -0.06 -1.66
C ILE A 68 -4.20 -0.99 -2.69
N ALA A 69 -5.34 -1.58 -2.36
CA ALA A 69 -6.02 -2.52 -3.24
C ALA A 69 -6.62 -1.81 -4.47
N ILE A 70 -6.40 -2.39 -5.64
CA ILE A 70 -6.90 -1.87 -6.92
C ILE A 70 -8.31 -2.36 -7.28
N LEU A 71 -8.81 -3.36 -6.54
CA LEU A 71 -10.15 -3.95 -6.63
C LEU A 71 -10.60 -4.35 -5.21
N PRO A 72 -11.91 -4.47 -4.95
CA PRO A 72 -12.41 -4.90 -3.64
C PRO A 72 -11.85 -6.25 -3.19
N ASP A 73 -11.77 -7.23 -4.07
CA ASP A 73 -11.20 -8.56 -3.81
C ASP A 73 -9.68 -8.61 -3.87
N GLY A 74 -9.04 -7.49 -4.22
CA GLY A 74 -7.59 -7.29 -4.12
C GLY A 74 -7.08 -7.01 -2.71
N ARG A 75 -7.95 -6.86 -1.72
CA ARG A 75 -7.62 -6.63 -0.31
C ARG A 75 -7.12 -7.91 0.37
N THR A 76 -6.35 -7.76 1.44
CA THR A 76 -6.08 -8.86 2.38
C THR A 76 -7.30 -9.13 3.27
N SER A 77 -7.94 -8.08 3.77
CA SER A 77 -9.12 -8.09 4.64
C SER A 77 -10.07 -6.97 4.22
N THR A 78 -11.34 -7.06 4.58
CA THR A 78 -12.34 -5.97 4.39
C THR A 78 -11.91 -4.64 5.01
N ARG A 79 -10.90 -4.65 5.89
CA ARG A 79 -10.39 -3.48 6.59
C ARG A 79 -9.10 -2.89 6.00
N CYS A 80 -8.71 -3.27 4.77
CA CYS A 80 -7.58 -2.70 4.05
C CYS A 80 -7.99 -1.49 3.21
N ALA A 81 -7.04 -0.58 3.01
CA ALA A 81 -7.23 0.57 2.13
C ALA A 81 -7.26 0.15 0.65
N GLY A 82 -7.93 0.94 -0.16
CA GLY A 82 -8.05 0.72 -1.59
C GLY A 82 -8.22 2.01 -2.37
N LEU A 83 -8.12 1.88 -3.70
CA LEU A 83 -8.29 2.99 -4.62
C LEU A 83 -8.98 2.51 -5.92
N TRP A 84 -9.98 1.65 -5.77
CA TRP A 84 -10.78 1.11 -6.88
C TRP A 84 -11.95 1.99 -7.28
N ASP A 85 -12.32 2.96 -6.43
CA ASP A 85 -13.44 3.90 -6.63
C ASP A 85 -13.02 5.34 -6.30
N ASP A 86 -13.66 6.32 -6.93
CA ASP A 86 -13.39 7.73 -6.71
C ASP A 86 -13.76 8.20 -5.29
N ALA A 87 -14.72 7.51 -4.64
CA ALA A 87 -15.11 7.78 -3.26
C ALA A 87 -13.95 7.59 -2.23
N GLN A 88 -12.85 6.98 -2.64
CA GLN A 88 -11.66 6.77 -1.80
C GLN A 88 -10.64 7.90 -1.93
N ILE A 89 -10.72 8.73 -2.99
CA ILE A 89 -9.76 9.78 -3.30
C ILE A 89 -9.63 10.78 -2.14
N GLU A 90 -10.74 11.31 -1.64
CA GLU A 90 -10.72 12.33 -0.57
C GLU A 90 -9.94 11.87 0.67
N SER A 91 -10.24 10.65 1.15
CA SER A 91 -9.60 10.11 2.36
C SER A 91 -8.10 9.89 2.16
N MET A 92 -7.67 9.48 0.97
CA MET A 92 -6.27 9.32 0.63
C MET A 92 -5.57 10.67 0.46
N SER A 93 -6.20 11.63 -0.22
CA SER A 93 -5.65 12.98 -0.41
C SER A 93 -5.34 13.67 0.92
N ARG A 94 -6.18 13.50 1.95
CA ARG A 94 -5.91 14.03 3.30
C ARG A 94 -4.62 13.46 3.88
N VAL A 95 -4.38 12.16 3.72
CA VAL A 95 -3.15 11.51 4.21
C VAL A 95 -1.93 11.97 3.40
N VAL A 96 -2.05 12.04 2.08
CA VAL A 96 -1.00 12.50 1.17
C VAL A 96 -0.61 13.93 1.50
N GLN A 97 -1.59 14.83 1.68
CA GLN A 97 -1.34 16.23 2.00
C GLN A 97 -0.61 16.38 3.34
N LEU A 98 -1.05 15.66 4.37
CA LEU A 98 -0.38 15.69 5.68
C LEU A 98 1.08 15.22 5.60
N ILE A 99 1.38 14.16 4.83
CA ILE A 99 2.75 13.69 4.63
C ILE A 99 3.62 14.78 4.00
N LYS A 100 3.09 15.49 2.99
CA LYS A 100 3.77 16.60 2.31
C LYS A 100 3.99 17.81 3.25
N ASP A 101 2.98 18.18 4.02
CA ASP A 101 3.05 19.28 4.98
C ASP A 101 4.12 19.03 6.06
N MET A 102 4.36 17.76 6.40
CA MET A 102 5.44 17.36 7.30
C MET A 102 6.79 17.18 6.59
N GLY A 103 6.92 17.56 5.32
CA GLY A 103 8.17 17.57 4.57
C GLY A 103 8.66 16.19 4.11
N ALA A 104 7.82 15.16 4.12
CA ALA A 104 8.12 13.86 3.54
C ALA A 104 7.49 13.72 2.13
N VAL A 105 8.00 12.78 1.36
CA VAL A 105 7.42 12.41 0.06
C VAL A 105 6.46 11.26 0.24
N PRO A 106 5.17 11.39 -0.15
CA PRO A 106 4.24 10.27 -0.18
C PRO A 106 4.57 9.33 -1.33
N ALA A 107 4.43 8.04 -1.10
CA ALA A 107 4.56 7.00 -2.11
C ALA A 107 3.43 5.99 -1.97
N ILE A 108 3.15 5.20 -3.00
CA ILE A 108 2.05 4.24 -3.00
C ILE A 108 2.51 2.86 -3.48
N GLN A 109 2.00 1.81 -2.83
CA GLN A 109 2.09 0.44 -3.31
C GLN A 109 0.71 -0.01 -3.78
N LEU A 110 0.45 0.03 -5.08
CA LEU A 110 -0.76 -0.56 -5.67
C LEU A 110 -0.63 -2.08 -5.71
N GLY A 111 -1.68 -2.79 -5.33
CA GLY A 111 -1.60 -4.24 -5.26
C GLY A 111 -2.93 -4.97 -5.33
N HIS A 112 -2.80 -6.28 -5.57
CA HIS A 112 -3.88 -7.26 -5.52
C HIS A 112 -3.36 -8.52 -4.82
N THR A 113 -3.94 -8.88 -3.68
CA THR A 113 -3.44 -10.02 -2.87
C THR A 113 -3.74 -11.38 -3.51
N GLY A 114 -4.69 -11.43 -4.44
CA GLY A 114 -5.06 -12.65 -5.14
C GLY A 114 -5.47 -13.77 -4.17
N ARG A 115 -4.89 -14.95 -4.35
CA ARG A 115 -5.17 -16.15 -3.51
C ARG A 115 -4.82 -16.00 -2.03
N ARG A 116 -4.15 -14.92 -1.64
CA ARG A 116 -3.79 -14.60 -0.25
C ARG A 116 -4.76 -13.59 0.39
N GLY A 117 -5.84 -13.24 -0.29
CA GLY A 117 -6.90 -12.39 0.21
C GLY A 117 -7.92 -13.12 1.08
N SER A 118 -8.99 -12.41 1.44
CA SER A 118 -10.11 -12.93 2.25
C SER A 118 -9.68 -13.42 3.64
N GLU A 119 -8.90 -12.60 4.36
CA GLU A 119 -8.40 -12.95 5.71
C GLU A 119 -9.11 -12.20 6.83
N LYS A 120 -9.27 -12.85 7.98
CA LYS A 120 -9.51 -12.20 9.26
C LYS A 120 -8.32 -11.30 9.65
N LYS A 121 -8.61 -10.29 10.45
CA LYS A 121 -7.55 -9.47 11.05
C LYS A 121 -6.60 -10.35 11.88
N PRO A 122 -5.29 -10.00 11.97
CA PRO A 122 -4.31 -10.82 12.68
C PRO A 122 -4.70 -11.17 14.12
N TRP A 123 -5.28 -10.23 14.86
CA TRP A 123 -5.71 -10.44 16.25
C TRP A 123 -7.01 -11.23 16.41
N HIS A 124 -7.66 -11.62 15.29
CA HIS A 124 -8.80 -12.52 15.22
C HIS A 124 -8.42 -13.89 14.62
N GLY A 125 -7.13 -14.26 14.70
CA GLY A 125 -6.63 -15.57 14.28
C GLY A 125 -6.07 -15.62 12.87
N LYS A 126 -6.20 -14.56 12.05
CA LYS A 126 -5.61 -14.45 10.69
C LYS A 126 -5.85 -15.70 9.81
N THR A 127 -7.06 -16.23 9.82
CA THR A 127 -7.50 -17.33 8.95
C THR A 127 -8.17 -16.79 7.70
N GLN A 128 -8.09 -17.53 6.60
CA GLN A 128 -8.88 -17.22 5.41
C GLN A 128 -10.38 -17.41 5.67
N LEU A 129 -11.20 -16.52 5.10
CA LEU A 129 -12.66 -16.56 5.18
C LEU A 129 -13.23 -17.11 3.89
N PRO A 130 -14.14 -18.12 3.97
CA PRO A 130 -14.79 -18.64 2.78
C PRO A 130 -15.78 -17.61 2.19
N PRO A 131 -16.21 -17.79 0.92
CA PRO A 131 -17.06 -16.80 0.25
C PRO A 131 -18.45 -16.60 0.86
N ASP A 132 -18.93 -17.51 1.68
CA ASP A 132 -20.20 -17.45 2.42
C ASP A 132 -20.07 -16.73 3.78
N ASP A 133 -18.86 -16.39 4.22
CA ASP A 133 -18.64 -15.51 5.38
C ASP A 133 -18.97 -14.06 4.98
N PRO A 134 -19.67 -13.27 5.82
CA PRO A 134 -20.00 -11.87 5.53
C PRO A 134 -18.81 -10.97 5.19
N ASP A 135 -17.63 -11.28 5.73
CA ASP A 135 -16.38 -10.58 5.47
C ASP A 135 -15.48 -11.31 4.44
N GLY A 136 -15.95 -12.43 3.89
CA GLY A 136 -15.23 -13.27 2.95
C GLY A 136 -15.54 -12.97 1.49
N TRP A 137 -14.68 -13.47 0.60
CA TRP A 137 -14.91 -13.45 -0.86
C TRP A 137 -14.17 -14.58 -1.57
N GLN A 138 -14.61 -14.89 -2.81
CA GLN A 138 -13.93 -15.85 -3.66
C GLN A 138 -12.56 -15.32 -4.07
N VAL A 139 -11.50 -15.96 -3.59
CA VAL A 139 -10.13 -15.59 -3.96
C VAL A 139 -9.81 -16.06 -5.39
N ARG A 140 -9.08 -15.21 -6.13
CA ARG A 140 -8.71 -15.44 -7.53
C ARG A 140 -7.19 -15.48 -7.69
N GLY A 141 -6.72 -16.19 -8.73
CA GLY A 141 -5.29 -16.27 -9.02
C GLY A 141 -5.01 -16.76 -10.44
N PRO A 142 -3.75 -16.72 -10.89
CA PRO A 142 -3.37 -17.16 -12.24
C PRO A 142 -3.50 -18.68 -12.44
N SER A 143 -3.64 -19.44 -11.36
CA SER A 143 -3.83 -20.89 -11.37
C SER A 143 -4.75 -21.31 -10.20
N PRO A 144 -5.41 -22.49 -10.27
CA PRO A 144 -6.40 -22.90 -9.26
C PRO A 144 -5.77 -23.43 -7.96
N PHE A 145 -4.47 -23.30 -7.80
CA PHE A 145 -3.76 -23.86 -6.64
C PHE A 145 -3.73 -22.88 -5.45
N PRO A 146 -4.10 -23.33 -4.24
CA PRO A 146 -3.92 -22.57 -3.01
C PRO A 146 -2.46 -22.20 -2.74
N HIS A 147 -2.23 -21.20 -1.89
CA HIS A 147 -0.89 -20.73 -1.55
C HIS A 147 -0.39 -21.30 -0.22
N GLY A 148 0.22 -22.47 -0.25
CA GLY A 148 0.83 -23.10 0.93
C GLY A 148 -0.21 -23.53 1.98
N ARG A 149 0.28 -23.89 3.18
CA ARG A 149 -0.52 -24.50 4.24
C ARG A 149 -1.56 -23.56 4.89
N ARG A 150 -1.37 -22.25 4.76
CA ARG A 150 -2.21 -21.25 5.43
C ARG A 150 -3.39 -20.77 4.58
N TYR A 151 -3.22 -20.75 3.27
CA TYR A 151 -4.19 -20.28 2.29
C TYR A 151 -4.73 -21.49 1.53
N THR A 152 -5.79 -22.09 2.07
CA THR A 152 -6.30 -23.40 1.66
C THR A 152 -7.61 -23.32 0.88
N LEU A 153 -8.23 -22.14 0.78
CA LEU A 153 -9.47 -21.99 0.04
C LEU A 153 -9.29 -22.31 -1.45
N PRO A 154 -10.32 -22.87 -2.10
CA PRO A 154 -10.33 -23.02 -3.54
C PRO A 154 -10.08 -21.70 -4.25
N VAL A 155 -9.14 -21.67 -5.18
CA VAL A 155 -8.78 -20.49 -5.95
C VAL A 155 -9.49 -20.54 -7.31
N GLN A 156 -10.26 -19.50 -7.62
CA GLN A 156 -10.78 -19.33 -8.97
C GLN A 156 -9.64 -18.93 -9.90
N GLN A 157 -9.37 -19.76 -10.91
CA GLN A 157 -8.40 -19.42 -11.95
C GLN A 157 -8.91 -18.28 -12.81
N LEU A 158 -8.09 -17.26 -13.00
CA LEU A 158 -8.40 -16.12 -13.86
C LEU A 158 -8.35 -16.52 -15.33
N SER A 159 -9.37 -16.12 -16.07
CA SER A 159 -9.38 -16.11 -17.53
C SER A 159 -8.57 -14.93 -18.09
N ILE A 160 -8.19 -14.99 -19.37
CA ILE A 160 -7.49 -13.88 -20.03
C ILE A 160 -8.28 -12.54 -19.99
N PRO A 161 -9.61 -12.50 -20.20
CA PRO A 161 -10.40 -11.30 -20.00
C PRO A 161 -10.29 -10.72 -18.59
N GLU A 162 -10.37 -11.56 -17.53
CA GLU A 162 -10.25 -11.12 -16.14
C GLU A 162 -8.85 -10.58 -15.82
N ILE A 163 -7.79 -11.19 -16.37
CA ILE A 163 -6.42 -10.65 -16.27
C ILE A 163 -6.35 -9.24 -16.89
N LYS A 164 -6.96 -9.03 -18.06
CA LYS A 164 -7.02 -7.70 -18.69
C LYS A 164 -7.84 -6.70 -17.87
N GLU A 165 -8.83 -7.16 -17.13
CA GLU A 165 -9.59 -6.34 -16.18
C GLU A 165 -8.72 -5.86 -15.02
N ILE A 166 -7.92 -6.75 -14.44
CA ILE A 166 -6.95 -6.40 -13.40
C ILE A 166 -5.92 -5.38 -13.93
N HIS A 167 -5.43 -5.52 -15.16
CA HIS A 167 -4.53 -4.51 -15.76
C HIS A 167 -5.20 -3.14 -15.85
N ARG A 168 -6.48 -3.09 -16.28
CA ARG A 168 -7.25 -1.83 -16.33
C ARG A 168 -7.46 -1.24 -14.93
N ALA A 169 -7.70 -2.09 -13.93
CA ALA A 169 -7.83 -1.66 -12.54
C ALA A 169 -6.54 -1.03 -11.99
N TYR A 170 -5.37 -1.60 -12.28
CA TYR A 170 -4.08 -0.98 -11.96
C TYR A 170 -3.94 0.40 -12.59
N ALA A 171 -4.24 0.54 -13.87
CA ALA A 171 -4.15 1.83 -14.57
C ALA A 171 -5.13 2.86 -14.00
N SER A 172 -6.35 2.44 -13.63
CA SER A 172 -7.35 3.31 -13.02
C SER A 172 -6.95 3.74 -11.60
N ALA A 173 -6.46 2.81 -10.77
CA ALA A 173 -5.95 3.12 -9.44
C ALA A 173 -4.73 4.05 -9.50
N ALA A 174 -3.83 3.88 -10.46
CA ALA A 174 -2.70 4.78 -10.67
C ALA A 174 -3.14 6.20 -11.03
N ARG A 175 -4.17 6.37 -11.89
CA ARG A 175 -4.74 7.69 -12.19
C ARG A 175 -5.34 8.34 -10.94
N ARG A 176 -6.11 7.60 -10.13
CA ARG A 176 -6.64 8.10 -8.85
C ARG A 176 -5.53 8.47 -7.88
N ALA A 177 -4.48 7.66 -7.78
CA ALA A 177 -3.31 7.98 -6.95
C ALA A 177 -2.67 9.31 -7.35
N PHE A 178 -2.56 9.58 -8.64
CA PHE A 178 -2.07 10.85 -9.16
C PHE A 178 -3.00 12.03 -8.81
N GLN A 179 -4.30 11.81 -8.79
CA GLN A 179 -5.29 12.82 -8.38
C GLN A 179 -5.21 13.11 -6.87
N CYS A 180 -4.77 12.14 -6.07
CA CYS A 180 -4.57 12.35 -4.63
C CYS A 180 -3.36 13.25 -4.33
N GLY A 181 -2.50 13.53 -5.30
CA GLY A 181 -1.29 14.35 -5.16
C GLY A 181 -0.02 13.53 -5.14
#